data_2bec701b29b822654714e3fe7684c939
#
_entry.id   2bec701b29b822654714e3fe7684c939
#
_cell.length_a   1.000
_cell.length_b   1.000
_cell.length_c   1.000
_cell.angle_alpha   90.00
_cell.angle_beta   90.00
_cell.angle_gamma   90.00
#
_symmetry.space_group_name_H-M   'P 1'
#
loop_
_entity.id
_entity.type
_entity.pdbx_description
1 polymer ?
#
loop_
_entity_poly.entity_id
_entity_poly.type
_entity_poly.pdbx_seq_one_letter_code
_entity_poly.pdbx_strand_id
1 'polypeptide(L)'
;ITTGTPFSNIYLLDNTSKGHTLTLSGKAEKKFNFGLTLAASYTFTNSKSVNYGGSSVAQSNFNYNYTRSNPNDPEVGRTAYNTPHKINVSAFYNRDYAKHWNTSVGLIYTCNSGSPYSIYYYGDLNSDSSNGNDLFYIPTDAEIDQMQFKTGKSSGVSYTADMQRTAMK
;
A
#
# COMPACT_ATOMS: atom_id res chain seq x y z
N ILE A 1 -2.36 -48.83 10.11
CA ILE A 1 -1.41 -47.69 10.01
C ILE A 1 -1.91 -46.86 8.86
N THR A 2 -2.65 -45.81 9.16
CA THR A 2 -3.03 -44.81 8.18
C THR A 2 -1.76 -44.08 7.75
N THR A 3 -1.33 -44.29 6.52
CA THR A 3 -0.30 -43.47 5.91
C THR A 3 -0.89 -42.05 5.77
N GLY A 4 -0.66 -41.22 6.79
CA GLY A 4 -0.99 -39.81 6.72
C GLY A 4 -0.24 -39.18 5.53
N THR A 5 -0.93 -38.33 4.77
CA THR A 5 -0.27 -37.49 3.77
C THR A 5 0.84 -36.72 4.48
N PRO A 6 2.10 -36.79 3.99
CA PRO A 6 3.18 -36.05 4.62
C PRO A 6 2.84 -34.57 4.62
N PHE A 7 3.05 -33.90 5.74
CA PHE A 7 2.93 -32.44 5.81
C PHE A 7 3.92 -31.83 4.81
N SER A 8 3.41 -31.00 3.93
CA SER A 8 4.26 -30.33 2.93
C SER A 8 5.06 -29.19 3.55
N ASN A 9 4.45 -28.43 4.48
CA ASN A 9 5.06 -27.25 5.10
C ASN A 9 4.62 -27.11 6.56
N ILE A 10 5.48 -26.53 7.37
CA ILE A 10 5.20 -26.13 8.74
C ILE A 10 5.41 -24.62 8.83
N TYR A 11 4.37 -23.87 9.22
CA TYR A 11 4.43 -22.43 9.41
C TYR A 11 4.47 -22.11 10.90
N LEU A 12 5.52 -21.42 11.33
CA LEU A 12 5.64 -20.91 12.69
C LEU A 12 5.25 -19.42 12.71
N LEU A 13 4.32 -19.07 13.58
CA LEU A 13 3.99 -17.69 13.88
C LEU A 13 4.77 -17.27 15.13
N ASP A 14 5.56 -16.23 15.00
CA ASP A 14 6.33 -15.66 16.08
C ASP A 14 6.13 -14.14 16.17
N ASN A 15 6.44 -13.59 17.34
CA ASN A 15 6.34 -12.16 17.58
C ASN A 15 7.63 -11.44 17.12
N THR A 16 7.46 -10.25 16.57
CA THR A 16 8.58 -9.41 16.18
C THR A 16 8.43 -7.99 16.73
N SER A 17 9.53 -7.39 17.13
CA SER A 17 9.62 -5.96 17.44
C SER A 17 9.93 -5.09 16.23
N LYS A 18 10.14 -5.71 15.06
CA LYS A 18 10.35 -5.00 13.79
C LYS A 18 9.01 -4.40 13.34
N GLY A 19 9.02 -3.14 12.98
CA GLY A 19 7.82 -2.45 12.53
C GLY A 19 7.21 -1.52 13.59
N HIS A 20 6.48 -0.53 13.13
CA HIS A 20 5.82 0.47 13.97
C HIS A 20 4.74 1.21 13.20
N THR A 21 3.81 1.79 13.92
CA THR A 21 2.85 2.75 13.36
C THR A 21 2.89 4.03 14.20
N LEU A 22 3.19 5.13 13.53
CA LEU A 22 3.10 6.48 14.08
C LEU A 22 1.95 7.21 13.40
N THR A 23 1.01 7.73 14.18
CA THR A 23 -0.09 8.56 13.67
C THR A 23 -0.12 9.88 14.45
N LEU A 24 -0.07 10.99 13.73
CA LEU A 24 -0.21 12.33 14.26
C LEU A 24 -1.43 12.99 13.63
N SER A 25 -2.34 13.50 14.45
CA SER A 25 -3.57 14.14 13.97
C SER A 25 -3.76 15.49 14.63
N GLY A 26 -4.17 16.47 13.82
CA GLY A 26 -4.60 17.78 14.28
C GLY A 26 -5.97 18.11 13.73
N LYS A 27 -6.85 18.68 14.54
CA LYS A 27 -8.18 19.17 14.14
C LYS A 27 -8.39 20.58 14.65
N ALA A 28 -8.97 21.42 13.79
CA ALA A 28 -9.48 22.72 14.18
C ALA A 28 -10.95 22.84 13.75
N GLU A 29 -11.77 23.46 14.60
CA GLU A 29 -13.18 23.70 14.31
C GLU A 29 -13.55 25.12 14.79
N LYS A 30 -14.34 25.82 13.99
CA LYS A 30 -14.87 27.14 14.32
C LYS A 30 -16.34 27.27 13.93
N LYS A 31 -17.16 27.64 14.88
CA LYS A 31 -18.54 28.04 14.68
C LYS A 31 -18.64 29.56 14.65
N PHE A 32 -19.31 30.07 13.64
CA PHE A 32 -19.56 31.50 13.45
C PHE A 32 -21.01 31.82 13.81
N ASN A 33 -21.24 33.00 14.37
CA ASN A 33 -22.57 33.40 14.84
C ASN A 33 -23.62 33.57 13.70
N PHE A 34 -23.16 33.65 12.46
CA PHE A 34 -24.07 33.75 11.30
C PHE A 34 -24.50 32.37 10.73
N GLY A 35 -24.22 31.28 11.47
CA GLY A 35 -24.68 29.92 11.13
C GLY A 35 -23.67 29.06 10.36
N LEU A 36 -22.45 29.55 10.10
CA LEU A 36 -21.40 28.78 9.44
C LEU A 36 -20.56 28.02 10.49
N THR A 37 -20.35 26.72 10.26
CA THR A 37 -19.39 25.89 10.99
C THR A 37 -18.33 25.39 10.01
N LEU A 38 -17.07 25.67 10.28
CA LEU A 38 -15.93 25.16 9.56
C LEU A 38 -15.15 24.20 10.42
N ALA A 39 -14.75 23.06 9.86
CA ALA A 39 -13.81 22.14 10.50
C ALA A 39 -12.77 21.68 9.48
N ALA A 40 -11.52 21.60 9.93
CA ALA A 40 -10.43 21.05 9.16
C ALA A 40 -9.61 20.09 10.03
N SER A 41 -9.19 18.98 9.44
CA SER A 41 -8.28 18.05 10.10
C SER A 41 -7.22 17.57 9.13
N TYR A 42 -6.04 17.34 9.68
CA TYR A 42 -4.91 16.73 9.00
C TYR A 42 -4.40 15.55 9.83
N THR A 43 -4.15 14.44 9.16
CA THR A 43 -3.56 13.25 9.78
C THR A 43 -2.35 12.82 8.96
N PHE A 44 -1.23 12.64 9.66
CA PHE A 44 -0.03 12.01 9.14
C PHE A 44 0.06 10.60 9.70
N THR A 45 0.32 9.60 8.84
CA THR A 45 0.52 8.21 9.25
C THR A 45 1.77 7.63 8.59
N ASN A 46 2.63 7.00 9.40
CA ASN A 46 3.75 6.20 8.95
C ASN A 46 3.63 4.82 9.58
N SER A 47 3.23 3.83 8.77
CA SER A 47 3.03 2.46 9.21
C SER A 47 3.93 1.51 8.46
N LYS A 48 4.71 0.74 9.21
CA LYS A 48 5.65 -0.26 8.69
C LYS A 48 5.50 -1.57 9.46
N SER A 49 5.59 -2.69 8.75
CA SER A 49 5.60 -4.03 9.33
C SER A 49 6.40 -5.00 8.47
N VAL A 50 6.74 -6.15 9.01
CA VAL A 50 7.34 -7.27 8.26
C VAL A 50 6.27 -8.08 7.52
N ASN A 51 5.08 -8.17 8.09
CA ASN A 51 3.90 -8.78 7.51
C ASN A 51 2.67 -8.08 8.08
N TYR A 52 1.67 -7.79 7.25
CA TYR A 52 0.47 -7.09 7.70
C TYR A 52 -0.70 -8.02 8.05
N GLY A 53 -0.51 -9.36 7.90
CA GLY A 53 -1.51 -10.35 8.29
C GLY A 53 -2.83 -10.23 7.53
N GLY A 54 -2.77 -10.10 6.21
CA GLY A 54 -3.95 -9.87 5.36
C GLY A 54 -4.88 -11.08 5.19
N SER A 55 -4.48 -12.26 5.67
CA SER A 55 -5.26 -13.50 5.56
C SER A 55 -5.40 -14.19 6.91
N SER A 56 -6.51 -14.92 7.10
CA SER A 56 -6.70 -15.82 8.24
C SER A 56 -5.92 -17.14 8.10
N VAL A 57 -5.32 -17.40 6.93
CA VAL A 57 -4.54 -18.61 6.64
C VAL A 57 -3.05 -18.29 6.71
N ALA A 58 -2.32 -18.99 7.57
CA ALA A 58 -0.88 -18.78 7.79
C ALA A 58 -0.05 -18.95 6.51
N GLN A 59 -0.35 -19.98 5.71
CA GLN A 59 0.28 -20.20 4.42
C GLN A 59 0.10 -19.03 3.46
N SER A 60 -1.08 -18.44 3.38
CA SER A 60 -1.35 -17.30 2.51
C SER A 60 -0.57 -16.06 2.97
N ASN A 61 -0.49 -15.84 4.29
CA ASN A 61 0.31 -14.74 4.83
C ASN A 61 1.80 -14.90 4.56
N PHE A 62 2.30 -16.10 4.47
CA PHE A 62 3.68 -16.39 4.10
C PHE A 62 3.89 -16.22 2.59
N ASN A 63 3.08 -16.88 1.76
CA ASN A 63 3.26 -16.94 0.32
C ASN A 63 3.03 -15.59 -0.39
N TYR A 64 2.19 -14.72 0.17
CA TYR A 64 1.88 -13.39 -0.41
C TYR A 64 2.58 -12.24 0.31
N ASN A 65 3.52 -12.53 1.20
CA ASN A 65 4.36 -11.50 1.80
C ASN A 65 5.52 -11.19 0.86
N TYR A 66 5.56 -9.97 0.34
CA TYR A 66 6.59 -9.55 -0.60
C TYR A 66 7.98 -9.60 0.05
N THR A 67 8.92 -10.22 -0.64
CA THR A 67 10.31 -10.38 -0.20
C THR A 67 11.27 -10.10 -1.33
N ARG A 68 12.50 -9.72 -0.99
CA ARG A 68 13.57 -9.58 -1.98
C ARG A 68 14.29 -10.90 -2.24
N SER A 69 14.37 -11.76 -1.24
CA SER A 69 15.14 -13.01 -1.37
C SER A 69 14.67 -14.13 -0.48
N ASN A 70 14.55 -13.89 0.83
CA ASN A 70 14.27 -14.94 1.81
C ASN A 70 12.98 -14.66 2.57
N PRO A 71 11.90 -15.39 2.31
CA PRO A 71 10.63 -15.20 2.99
C PRO A 71 10.67 -15.55 4.49
N ASN A 72 11.69 -16.30 4.95
CA ASN A 72 11.88 -16.60 6.37
C ASN A 72 12.58 -15.48 7.16
N ASP A 73 13.18 -14.51 6.48
CA ASP A 73 13.70 -13.27 7.08
C ASP A 73 13.12 -12.04 6.37
N PRO A 74 11.83 -11.77 6.57
CA PRO A 74 11.15 -10.69 5.87
C PRO A 74 11.65 -9.32 6.32
N GLU A 75 11.83 -8.44 5.34
CA GLU A 75 12.21 -7.06 5.59
C GLU A 75 11.01 -6.20 6.03
N VAL A 76 11.33 -5.10 6.72
CA VAL A 76 10.31 -4.12 7.12
C VAL A 76 9.89 -3.28 5.93
N GLY A 77 8.65 -3.42 5.50
CA GLY A 77 8.03 -2.64 4.43
C GLY A 77 6.94 -1.69 4.94
N ARG A 78 6.46 -0.82 4.07
CA ARG A 78 5.24 -0.04 4.33
C ARG A 78 4.03 -0.96 4.29
N THR A 79 3.12 -0.80 5.24
CA THR A 79 1.87 -1.59 5.22
C THR A 79 0.96 -1.13 4.09
N ALA A 80 0.14 -2.02 3.56
CA ALA A 80 -0.85 -1.69 2.51
C ALA A 80 -1.87 -0.62 2.95
N TYR A 81 -2.08 -0.48 4.26
CA TYR A 81 -2.99 0.52 4.85
C TYR A 81 -2.31 1.85 5.17
N ASN A 82 -1.03 1.99 4.84
CA ASN A 82 -0.31 3.23 5.08
C ASN A 82 -0.82 4.33 4.13
N THR A 83 -1.57 5.28 4.69
CA THR A 83 -2.00 6.50 4.00
C THR A 83 -1.25 7.67 4.65
N PRO A 84 -0.08 8.07 4.10
CA PRO A 84 0.80 9.03 4.76
C PRO A 84 0.13 10.36 5.09
N HIS A 85 -0.73 10.85 4.23
CA HIS A 85 -1.38 12.15 4.42
C HIS A 85 -2.87 12.03 4.18
N LYS A 86 -3.66 12.54 5.12
CA LYS A 86 -5.11 12.65 5.00
C LYS A 86 -5.56 14.04 5.45
N ILE A 87 -6.30 14.72 4.58
CA ILE A 87 -6.91 16.02 4.85
C ILE A 87 -8.42 15.86 4.76
N ASN A 88 -9.14 16.35 5.77
CA ASN A 88 -10.58 16.49 5.70
C ASN A 88 -10.95 17.94 6.03
N VAL A 89 -11.80 18.52 5.22
CA VAL A 89 -12.37 19.85 5.43
C VAL A 89 -13.87 19.74 5.32
N SER A 90 -14.59 20.36 6.23
CA SER A 90 -16.04 20.45 6.16
C SER A 90 -16.52 21.87 6.44
N ALA A 91 -17.54 22.27 5.72
CA ALA A 91 -18.23 23.52 5.89
C ALA A 91 -19.73 23.25 5.93
N PHE A 92 -20.38 23.65 7.01
CA PHE A 92 -21.83 23.54 7.19
C PHE A 92 -22.41 24.92 7.44
N TYR A 93 -23.39 25.29 6.65
CA TYR A 93 -24.11 26.55 6.83
C TYR A 93 -25.57 26.24 7.13
N ASN A 94 -26.04 26.73 8.28
CA ASN A 94 -27.42 26.60 8.71
C ASN A 94 -28.03 28.00 8.87
N ARG A 95 -29.20 28.18 8.31
CA ARG A 95 -29.94 29.42 8.47
C ARG A 95 -31.44 29.19 8.67
N ASP A 96 -31.92 29.75 9.75
CA ASP A 96 -33.35 29.86 10.01
C ASP A 96 -33.88 31.13 9.36
N TYR A 97 -34.95 31.01 8.60
CA TYR A 97 -35.69 32.14 8.02
C TYR A 97 -37.18 31.83 8.05
N ALA A 98 -37.98 32.83 8.43
CA ALA A 98 -39.38 32.64 8.81
C ALA A 98 -39.56 31.58 9.96
N LYS A 99 -40.71 31.63 10.64
CA LYS A 99 -40.92 30.88 11.87
C LYS A 99 -40.83 29.34 11.77
N HIS A 100 -40.83 28.79 10.54
CA HIS A 100 -40.93 27.33 10.30
C HIS A 100 -39.96 26.79 9.25
N TRP A 101 -39.02 27.57 8.77
CA TRP A 101 -38.12 27.17 7.69
C TRP A 101 -36.67 27.25 8.15
N ASN A 102 -35.98 26.14 7.97
CA ASN A 102 -34.51 26.04 8.15
C ASN A 102 -33.88 25.50 6.88
N THR A 103 -32.79 26.07 6.44
CA THR A 103 -31.99 25.57 5.33
C THR A 103 -30.58 25.21 5.84
N SER A 104 -30.17 23.98 5.56
CA SER A 104 -28.83 23.47 5.88
C SER A 104 -28.12 23.11 4.57
N VAL A 105 -26.92 23.64 4.38
CA VAL A 105 -26.03 23.29 3.26
C VAL A 105 -24.71 22.82 3.83
N GLY A 106 -24.23 21.65 3.37
CA GLY A 106 -22.96 21.07 3.80
C GLY A 106 -22.05 20.77 2.64
N LEU A 107 -20.77 21.08 2.79
CA LEU A 107 -19.69 20.69 1.90
C LEU A 107 -18.66 19.90 2.69
N ILE A 108 -18.26 18.72 2.16
CA ILE A 108 -17.19 17.90 2.73
C ILE A 108 -16.17 17.65 1.63
N TYR A 109 -14.92 17.94 1.93
CA TYR A 109 -13.78 17.67 1.07
C TYR A 109 -12.82 16.72 1.79
N THR A 110 -12.46 15.61 1.13
CA THR A 110 -11.49 14.65 1.63
C THR A 110 -10.39 14.46 0.59
N CYS A 111 -9.15 14.59 1.01
CA CYS A 111 -7.97 14.34 0.20
C CYS A 111 -7.04 13.36 0.93
N ASN A 112 -6.63 12.31 0.24
CA ASN A 112 -5.73 11.30 0.79
C ASN A 112 -4.55 11.11 -0.17
N SER A 113 -3.36 10.87 0.37
CA SER A 113 -2.28 10.29 -0.42
C SER A 113 -2.66 8.87 -0.85
N GLY A 114 -2.14 8.44 -1.99
CA GLY A 114 -2.31 7.05 -2.46
C GLY A 114 -1.77 6.03 -1.46
N SER A 115 -2.28 4.81 -1.54
CA SER A 115 -1.72 3.66 -0.83
C SER A 115 -0.42 3.20 -1.50
N PRO A 116 0.56 2.72 -0.74
CA PRO A 116 1.75 2.12 -1.31
C PRO A 116 1.38 0.86 -2.09
N TYR A 117 2.10 0.61 -3.16
CA TYR A 117 1.99 -0.62 -3.93
C TYR A 117 3.39 -1.19 -4.19
N SER A 118 3.47 -2.48 -4.45
CA SER A 118 4.69 -3.15 -4.80
C SER A 118 4.59 -3.72 -6.20
N ILE A 119 5.69 -3.64 -6.96
CA ILE A 119 5.83 -4.34 -8.23
C ILE A 119 6.60 -5.62 -7.94
N TYR A 120 6.13 -6.73 -8.44
CA TYR A 120 6.73 -8.03 -8.22
C TYR A 120 6.78 -8.84 -9.52
N TYR A 121 7.65 -9.82 -9.58
CA TYR A 121 7.71 -10.77 -10.68
C TYR A 121 6.58 -11.78 -10.56
N TYR A 122 5.97 -12.11 -11.67
CA TYR A 122 5.08 -13.26 -11.76
C TYR A 122 5.91 -14.51 -12.03
N GLY A 123 6.07 -15.34 -11.03
CA GLY A 123 6.91 -16.53 -11.04
C GLY A 123 7.70 -16.63 -9.73
N ASP A 124 8.41 -17.71 -9.56
CA ASP A 124 9.24 -18.01 -8.41
C ASP A 124 10.71 -17.81 -8.80
N LEU A 125 11.30 -16.68 -8.45
CA LEU A 125 12.70 -16.35 -8.77
C LEU A 125 13.68 -16.88 -7.72
N ASN A 126 13.23 -16.94 -6.45
CA ASN A 126 14.07 -17.34 -5.32
C ASN A 126 13.92 -18.82 -4.93
N SER A 127 13.07 -19.57 -5.65
CA SER A 127 12.78 -20.99 -5.44
C SER A 127 12.19 -21.30 -4.06
N ASP A 128 11.31 -20.40 -3.56
CA ASP A 128 10.60 -20.56 -2.30
C ASP A 128 9.25 -21.28 -2.43
N SER A 129 8.91 -21.71 -3.64
CA SER A 129 7.63 -22.33 -4.03
C SER A 129 6.43 -21.39 -3.95
N SER A 130 6.66 -20.09 -3.98
CA SER A 130 5.61 -19.07 -4.07
C SER A 130 5.72 -18.29 -5.38
N ASN A 131 4.58 -18.03 -6.01
CA ASN A 131 4.51 -17.23 -7.24
C ASN A 131 3.93 -15.86 -6.91
N GLY A 132 4.70 -14.79 -7.15
CA GLY A 132 4.20 -13.43 -7.01
C GLY A 132 4.46 -12.78 -5.66
N ASN A 133 5.51 -13.19 -4.96
CA ASN A 133 6.03 -12.55 -3.76
C ASN A 133 7.43 -11.93 -3.98
N ASP A 134 8.09 -12.24 -5.08
CA ASP A 134 9.42 -11.73 -5.41
C ASP A 134 9.36 -10.27 -5.87
N LEU A 135 9.88 -9.37 -5.05
CA LEU A 135 9.89 -7.94 -5.36
C LEU A 135 10.73 -7.64 -6.59
N PHE A 136 10.16 -6.84 -7.47
CA PHE A 136 10.88 -6.30 -8.61
C PHE A 136 12.00 -5.37 -8.11
N TYR A 137 13.22 -5.61 -8.60
CA TYR A 137 14.32 -4.68 -8.38
C TYR A 137 14.15 -3.46 -9.28
N ILE A 138 14.08 -2.28 -8.69
CA ILE A 138 14.01 -1.02 -9.43
C ILE A 138 15.44 -0.52 -9.59
N PRO A 139 16.04 -0.66 -10.79
CA PRO A 139 17.41 -0.23 -11.02
C PRO A 139 17.48 1.30 -11.09
N THR A 140 18.65 1.84 -10.76
CA THR A 140 18.98 3.23 -11.04
C THR A 140 19.27 3.45 -12.52
N ASP A 141 19.19 4.70 -13.01
CA ASP A 141 19.48 5.02 -14.42
C ASP A 141 20.87 4.53 -14.85
N ALA A 142 21.88 4.62 -13.97
CA ALA A 142 23.23 4.13 -14.25
C ALA A 142 23.30 2.60 -14.40
N GLU A 143 22.49 1.86 -13.64
CA GLU A 143 22.37 0.40 -13.75
C GLU A 143 21.61 0.03 -15.01
N ILE A 144 20.55 0.77 -15.36
CA ILE A 144 19.79 0.55 -16.62
C ILE A 144 20.72 0.69 -17.82
N ASP A 145 21.62 1.65 -17.81
CA ASP A 145 22.59 1.85 -18.90
C ASP A 145 23.58 0.68 -19.06
N GLN A 146 23.86 -0.04 -17.96
CA GLN A 146 24.72 -1.23 -17.96
C GLN A 146 23.95 -2.54 -18.22
N MET A 147 22.63 -2.54 -18.13
CA MET A 147 21.81 -3.73 -18.35
C MET A 147 21.84 -4.16 -19.84
N GLN A 148 21.92 -5.47 -20.02
CA GLN A 148 21.82 -6.08 -21.36
C GLN A 148 20.37 -6.46 -21.65
N PHE A 149 19.71 -5.67 -22.47
CA PHE A 149 18.35 -5.97 -22.93
C PHE A 149 18.38 -6.87 -24.15
N LYS A 150 17.55 -7.91 -24.17
CA LYS A 150 17.34 -8.76 -25.34
C LYS A 150 16.09 -8.32 -26.08
N THR A 151 16.17 -8.32 -27.42
CA THR A 151 14.97 -8.11 -28.24
C THR A 151 13.95 -9.21 -27.95
N GLY A 152 12.72 -8.81 -27.68
CA GLY A 152 11.63 -9.73 -27.36
C GLY A 152 10.37 -9.45 -28.18
N LYS A 153 9.42 -10.38 -28.13
CA LYS A 153 8.07 -10.20 -28.66
C LYS A 153 7.06 -10.54 -27.58
N SER A 154 6.05 -9.70 -27.44
CA SER A 154 4.89 -9.97 -26.58
C SER A 154 3.64 -9.49 -27.30
N SER A 155 2.59 -10.31 -27.32
CA SER A 155 1.30 -10.01 -27.96
C SER A 155 1.42 -9.48 -29.41
N GLY A 156 2.38 -10.04 -30.17
CA GLY A 156 2.63 -9.63 -31.57
C GLY A 156 3.48 -8.36 -31.74
N VAL A 157 3.83 -7.67 -30.69
CA VAL A 157 4.68 -6.47 -30.71
C VAL A 157 6.12 -6.85 -30.44
N SER A 158 7.05 -6.34 -31.26
CA SER A 158 8.49 -6.51 -31.08
C SER A 158 9.04 -5.34 -30.24
N TYR A 159 9.83 -5.66 -29.22
CA TYR A 159 10.49 -4.69 -28.36
C TYR A 159 12.00 -4.76 -28.59
N THR A 160 12.59 -3.64 -29.03
CA THR A 160 14.05 -3.52 -29.13
C THR A 160 14.67 -3.29 -27.76
N ALA A 161 15.97 -3.49 -27.64
CA ALA A 161 16.72 -3.19 -26.41
C ALA A 161 16.59 -1.71 -26.00
N ASP A 162 16.60 -0.79 -26.96
CA ASP A 162 16.49 0.64 -26.71
C ASP A 162 15.09 1.05 -26.24
N MET A 163 14.04 0.44 -26.82
CA MET A 163 12.66 0.66 -26.34
C MET A 163 12.49 0.20 -24.89
N GLN A 164 13.05 -0.94 -24.54
CA GLN A 164 12.98 -1.46 -23.17
C GLN A 164 13.77 -0.56 -22.21
N ARG A 165 14.98 -0.13 -22.59
CA ARG A 165 15.78 0.79 -21.79
C ARG A 165 15.07 2.13 -21.56
N THR A 166 14.45 2.69 -22.59
CA THR A 166 13.71 3.96 -22.48
C THR A 166 12.47 3.83 -21.59
N ALA A 167 11.80 2.69 -21.63
CA ALA A 167 10.61 2.45 -20.81
C ALA A 167 10.92 2.22 -19.31
N MET A 168 12.17 1.88 -18.98
CA MET A 168 12.60 1.65 -17.59
C MET A 168 13.18 2.90 -16.93
N LYS A 169 13.54 3.94 -17.68
CA LYS A 169 13.94 5.27 -17.22
C LYS A 169 12.72 6.16 -16.97
#